data_af43e9faf8d0fdde77383b00fc1b6031
#
_entry.id   af43e9faf8d0fdde77383b00fc1b6031
#
_cell.length_a   1.000
_cell.length_b   1.000
_cell.length_c   1.000
_cell.angle_alpha   90.00
_cell.angle_beta   90.00
_cell.angle_gamma   90.00
#
_symmetry.space_group_name_H-M   'P 1'
#
loop_
_entity.id
_entity.type
_entity.pdbx_description
1 polymer ?
#
loop_
_entity_poly.entity_id
_entity_poly.type
_entity_poly.pdbx_seq_one_letter_code
_entity_poly.pdbx_strand_id
1 'polypeptide(L)'
;MGMSYIEHTSSHYVEMNQNTVDLYLMKNGKPILADGSGYHGNKDMYAVFRDRDPRLYHTVIPPYKVKSGKGDYPTWSYTDNPADREYIDIMGANESCSNPGVGMKRLPGQNWSASLVPEIPRLGTGAFVTCRSGYYVWKNWDNWETSFNNGNLNTADKPIFKIEEVLLNEAEAKFELGVFDQGVADKTINKLRDRAGVVKMVVADINDSFDPNRGKYYPKGNESGILVDPVLWEIRRERIIELMGEGFGIYDIRRWRMAPWFLNKPATGLWMSKELSLIHISEPTRPEPIS
;
A
#
# COMPACT_ATOMS: atom_id res chain seq x y z
N MET A 1 9.78 12.18 -1.82
CA MET A 1 9.27 13.24 -0.94
C MET A 1 9.05 12.58 0.41
N GLY A 2 9.89 12.90 1.39
CA GLY A 2 9.58 12.55 2.77
C GLY A 2 8.30 13.32 3.13
N MET A 3 7.27 12.61 3.55
CA MET A 3 6.10 13.28 4.09
C MET A 3 6.46 13.84 5.45
N SER A 4 6.38 15.16 5.61
CA SER A 4 6.64 15.81 6.87
C SER A 4 5.52 15.50 7.87
N TYR A 5 5.83 15.67 9.15
CA TYR A 5 4.85 15.63 10.23
C TYR A 5 3.57 16.44 9.91
N ILE A 6 3.69 17.61 9.30
CA ILE A 6 2.56 18.48 8.97
C ILE A 6 1.66 17.82 7.89
N GLU A 7 2.25 17.15 6.90
CA GLU A 7 1.49 16.51 5.84
C GLU A 7 0.67 15.32 6.34
N HIS A 8 1.14 14.64 7.39
CA HIS A 8 0.43 13.51 7.99
C HIS A 8 -0.49 13.86 9.16
N THR A 9 -0.27 14.97 9.82
CA THR A 9 -0.99 15.29 11.06
C THR A 9 -1.96 16.43 10.95
N SER A 10 -1.79 17.32 9.97
CA SER A 10 -2.55 18.58 10.00
C SER A 10 -3.82 18.59 9.16
N SER A 11 -4.01 17.68 8.20
CA SER A 11 -5.26 17.74 7.45
C SER A 11 -5.67 16.53 6.60
N HIS A 12 -4.77 15.74 6.05
CA HIS A 12 -5.20 14.66 5.14
C HIS A 12 -4.24 13.49 5.17
N TYR A 13 -4.75 12.28 5.40
CA TYR A 13 -3.99 11.07 5.17
C TYR A 13 -4.01 10.72 3.69
N VAL A 14 -2.87 10.29 3.18
CA VAL A 14 -2.83 9.65 1.87
C VAL A 14 -3.35 8.23 2.04
N GLU A 15 -4.39 7.93 1.32
CA GLU A 15 -5.08 6.65 1.38
C GLU A 15 -4.94 5.89 0.08
N MET A 16 -4.91 4.57 0.19
CA MET A 16 -4.98 3.66 -0.94
C MET A 16 -6.34 2.97 -0.96
N ASN A 17 -6.92 2.72 -2.11
CA ASN A 17 -8.14 1.92 -2.22
C ASN A 17 -7.81 0.42 -2.38
N GLN A 18 -8.79 -0.45 -2.13
CA GLN A 18 -8.65 -1.90 -2.27
C GLN A 18 -8.15 -2.30 -3.65
N ASN A 19 -8.66 -1.68 -4.72
CA ASN A 19 -8.25 -2.01 -6.09
C ASN A 19 -6.74 -1.81 -6.32
N THR A 20 -6.13 -0.85 -5.63
CA THR A 20 -4.69 -0.60 -5.71
C THR A 20 -3.91 -1.60 -4.85
N VAL A 21 -4.42 -1.92 -3.66
CA VAL A 21 -3.85 -2.98 -2.80
C VAL A 21 -3.86 -4.33 -3.53
N ASP A 22 -4.90 -4.61 -4.30
CA ASP A 22 -5.05 -5.85 -5.06
C ASP A 22 -4.02 -6.00 -6.21
N LEU A 23 -3.38 -4.91 -6.62
CA LEU A 23 -2.30 -4.97 -7.61
C LEU A 23 -1.01 -5.59 -7.08
N TYR A 24 -0.78 -5.53 -5.78
CA TYR A 24 0.39 -6.16 -5.19
C TYR A 24 0.29 -7.69 -5.32
N LEU A 25 1.39 -8.31 -5.71
CA LEU A 25 1.46 -9.76 -5.86
C LEU A 25 1.43 -10.48 -4.50
N MET A 26 1.26 -11.77 -4.55
CA MET A 26 1.65 -12.65 -3.46
C MET A 26 3.18 -12.79 -3.43
N LYS A 27 3.76 -13.15 -2.29
CA LYS A 27 5.20 -13.38 -2.15
C LYS A 27 5.73 -14.44 -3.13
N ASN A 28 4.88 -15.39 -3.55
CA ASN A 28 5.20 -16.38 -4.58
C ASN A 28 5.20 -15.83 -6.01
N GLY A 29 5.03 -14.52 -6.20
CA GLY A 29 5.08 -13.86 -7.49
C GLY A 29 3.79 -13.91 -8.31
N LYS A 30 2.72 -14.49 -7.78
CA LYS A 30 1.43 -14.61 -8.47
C LYS A 30 0.48 -13.47 -8.14
N PRO A 31 -0.36 -13.02 -9.09
CA PRO A 31 -1.51 -12.17 -8.81
C PRO A 31 -2.48 -12.82 -7.81
N ILE A 32 -3.18 -12.04 -7.01
CA ILE A 32 -4.06 -12.56 -5.95
C ILE A 32 -5.19 -13.48 -6.45
N LEU A 33 -5.68 -13.23 -7.67
CA LEU A 33 -6.76 -14.02 -8.28
C LEU A 33 -6.25 -15.16 -9.16
N ALA A 34 -4.94 -15.34 -9.30
CA ALA A 34 -4.35 -16.40 -10.07
C ALA A 34 -4.50 -17.77 -9.38
N ASP A 35 -4.62 -18.83 -10.15
CA ASP A 35 -4.63 -20.19 -9.62
C ASP A 35 -3.36 -20.49 -8.83
N GLY A 36 -3.53 -21.04 -7.63
CA GLY A 36 -2.42 -21.33 -6.72
C GLY A 36 -1.71 -20.10 -6.19
N SER A 37 -2.37 -18.93 -6.16
CA SER A 37 -1.82 -17.72 -5.54
C SER A 37 -1.66 -17.88 -4.03
N GLY A 38 -2.53 -18.63 -3.38
CA GLY A 38 -2.57 -18.75 -1.93
C GLY A 38 -3.16 -17.53 -1.23
N TYR A 39 -3.88 -16.67 -1.95
CA TYR A 39 -4.49 -15.48 -1.35
C TYR A 39 -5.54 -15.84 -0.30
N HIS A 40 -5.40 -15.29 0.89
CA HIS A 40 -6.26 -15.59 2.05
C HIS A 40 -7.62 -14.86 2.02
N GLY A 41 -7.86 -14.03 1.02
CA GLY A 41 -9.09 -13.26 0.87
C GLY A 41 -9.04 -11.90 1.57
N ASN A 42 -10.12 -11.11 1.39
CA ASN A 42 -10.21 -9.73 1.90
C ASN A 42 -11.25 -9.56 3.01
N LYS A 43 -11.83 -10.64 3.52
CA LYS A 43 -12.84 -10.60 4.61
C LYS A 43 -12.23 -10.59 6.01
N ASP A 44 -10.92 -10.59 6.11
CA ASP A 44 -10.16 -10.42 7.34
C ASP A 44 -9.05 -9.41 7.05
N MET A 45 -9.02 -8.32 7.83
CA MET A 45 -8.05 -7.24 7.64
C MET A 45 -6.60 -7.71 7.76
N TYR A 46 -6.33 -8.75 8.56
CA TYR A 46 -4.99 -9.31 8.71
C TYR A 46 -4.64 -10.24 7.54
N ALA A 47 -5.62 -10.98 7.04
CA ALA A 47 -5.44 -11.91 5.92
C ALA A 47 -5.07 -11.20 4.61
N VAL A 48 -5.54 -9.98 4.41
CA VAL A 48 -5.21 -9.16 3.23
C VAL A 48 -3.70 -8.97 3.06
N PHE A 49 -2.96 -8.88 4.16
CA PHE A 49 -1.51 -8.63 4.14
C PHE A 49 -0.66 -9.91 4.17
N ARG A 50 -1.28 -11.07 4.47
CA ARG A 50 -0.53 -12.33 4.59
C ARG A 50 0.05 -12.80 3.28
N ASP A 51 1.30 -13.22 3.33
CA ASP A 51 2.03 -13.79 2.20
C ASP A 51 2.06 -12.90 0.95
N ARG A 52 1.85 -11.60 1.14
CA ARG A 52 1.89 -10.60 0.09
C ARG A 52 3.31 -10.11 -0.17
N ASP A 53 3.47 -9.48 -1.31
CA ASP A 53 4.65 -8.71 -1.66
C ASP A 53 5.02 -7.76 -0.51
N PRO A 54 6.23 -7.87 0.05
CA PRO A 54 6.66 -7.04 1.18
C PRO A 54 6.54 -5.53 0.95
N ARG A 55 6.59 -5.08 -0.29
CA ARG A 55 6.38 -3.66 -0.63
C ARG A 55 4.99 -3.17 -0.24
N LEU A 56 4.00 -4.05 -0.09
CA LEU A 56 2.67 -3.67 0.38
C LEU A 56 2.74 -3.08 1.79
N TYR A 57 3.33 -3.78 2.75
CA TYR A 57 3.39 -3.27 4.13
C TYR A 57 4.49 -2.23 4.36
N HIS A 58 5.42 -2.06 3.42
CA HIS A 58 6.30 -0.89 3.40
C HIS A 58 5.62 0.36 2.79
N THR A 59 4.54 0.18 2.06
CA THR A 59 3.75 1.28 1.46
C THR A 59 2.52 1.61 2.27
N VAL A 60 1.83 0.61 2.78
CA VAL A 60 0.58 0.73 3.57
C VAL A 60 0.82 0.15 4.95
N ILE A 61 0.39 0.86 5.99
CA ILE A 61 0.48 0.35 7.36
C ILE A 61 -0.38 -0.91 7.49
N PRO A 62 0.22 -2.07 7.80
CA PRO A 62 -0.56 -3.28 8.05
C PRO A 62 -1.26 -3.19 9.42
N PRO A 63 -2.38 -3.89 9.58
CA PRO A 63 -3.07 -3.94 10.86
C PRO A 63 -2.24 -4.69 11.91
N TYR A 64 -2.38 -4.26 13.16
CA TYR A 64 -1.78 -4.91 14.31
C TYR A 64 -2.64 -4.66 15.56
N LYS A 65 -2.46 -5.45 16.61
CA LYS A 65 -3.22 -5.34 17.85
C LYS A 65 -2.32 -5.00 19.02
N VAL A 66 -2.83 -4.17 19.91
CA VAL A 66 -2.17 -3.82 21.15
C VAL A 66 -3.13 -3.88 22.32
N LYS A 67 -2.62 -4.15 23.50
CA LYS A 67 -3.30 -3.92 24.76
C LYS A 67 -3.14 -2.44 25.10
N SER A 68 -4.21 -1.72 25.18
CA SER A 68 -4.20 -0.31 25.56
C SER A 68 -4.82 -0.15 26.95
N GLY A 69 -4.06 0.41 27.87
CA GLY A 69 -4.62 0.98 29.09
C GLY A 69 -5.05 2.41 28.83
N LYS A 70 -6.23 2.61 28.22
CA LYS A 70 -6.74 3.93 27.88
C LYS A 70 -5.68 4.92 27.33
N GLY A 71 -5.36 4.77 26.08
CA GLY A 71 -5.03 5.89 25.21
C GLY A 71 -3.70 6.60 25.33
N ASP A 72 -2.95 6.43 26.38
CA ASP A 72 -1.74 7.22 26.58
C ASP A 72 -0.47 6.42 26.35
N TYR A 73 0.38 6.96 25.47
CA TYR A 73 1.77 6.57 25.40
C TYR A 73 2.46 6.92 26.75
N PRO A 74 3.23 6.05 27.35
CA PRO A 74 3.78 4.76 26.95
C PRO A 74 3.06 3.52 27.52
N THR A 75 1.77 3.58 27.78
CA THR A 75 1.03 2.54 28.53
C THR A 75 0.51 1.38 27.69
N TRP A 76 0.70 1.42 26.38
CA TRP A 76 0.30 0.33 25.52
C TRP A 76 1.39 -0.75 25.42
N SER A 77 0.97 -1.99 25.23
CA SER A 77 1.84 -3.12 24.97
C SER A 77 1.24 -4.01 23.90
N TYR A 78 2.07 -4.81 23.24
CA TYR A 78 1.55 -5.82 22.32
C TYR A 78 0.73 -6.87 23.07
N THR A 79 -0.19 -7.51 22.37
CA THR A 79 -0.83 -8.72 22.85
C THR A 79 0.20 -9.85 22.93
N ASP A 80 -0.14 -10.91 23.68
CA ASP A 80 0.74 -12.07 23.82
C ASP A 80 0.70 -12.99 22.58
N ASN A 81 -0.18 -12.71 21.61
CA ASN A 81 -0.28 -13.47 20.39
C ASN A 81 0.69 -12.93 19.33
N PRO A 82 1.70 -13.70 18.90
CA PRO A 82 2.65 -13.26 17.89
C PRO A 82 1.99 -12.84 16.55
N ALA A 83 0.86 -13.46 16.19
CA ALA A 83 0.16 -13.12 14.95
C ALA A 83 -0.39 -11.69 14.94
N ASP A 84 -0.62 -11.09 16.10
CA ASP A 84 -1.14 -9.72 16.21
C ASP A 84 -0.04 -8.66 15.96
N ARG A 85 1.23 -9.05 15.93
CA ARG A 85 2.38 -8.17 15.78
C ARG A 85 3.31 -8.53 14.62
N GLU A 86 2.99 -9.59 13.87
CA GLU A 86 3.84 -10.14 12.81
C GLU A 86 4.44 -9.07 11.89
N TYR A 87 3.61 -8.20 11.34
CA TYR A 87 4.06 -7.18 10.38
C TYR A 87 4.83 -6.04 11.05
N ILE A 88 4.48 -5.72 12.29
CA ILE A 88 5.17 -4.69 13.07
C ILE A 88 6.58 -5.13 13.41
N ASP A 89 6.78 -6.39 13.76
CA ASP A 89 8.12 -6.93 14.03
C ASP A 89 8.97 -6.91 12.75
N ILE A 90 8.41 -7.28 11.61
CA ILE A 90 9.10 -7.21 10.31
C ILE A 90 9.50 -5.77 9.97
N MET A 91 8.60 -4.81 10.16
CA MET A 91 8.88 -3.41 9.90
C MET A 91 9.85 -2.81 10.90
N GLY A 92 9.72 -3.15 12.17
CA GLY A 92 10.56 -2.66 13.25
C GLY A 92 12.01 -3.15 13.18
N ALA A 93 12.23 -4.34 12.64
CA ALA A 93 13.56 -4.92 12.51
C ALA A 93 14.50 -4.14 11.56
N ASN A 94 13.94 -3.33 10.66
CA ASN A 94 14.68 -2.61 9.63
C ASN A 94 14.91 -1.13 9.94
N GLU A 95 14.45 -0.63 11.08
CA GLU A 95 14.52 0.79 11.36
C GLU A 95 14.84 1.14 12.80
N SER A 96 15.80 2.06 12.96
CA SER A 96 16.02 2.72 14.24
C SER A 96 14.78 3.54 14.59
N CYS A 97 14.13 3.22 15.68
CA CYS A 97 13.01 3.97 16.16
C CYS A 97 13.46 5.10 17.05
N SER A 98 12.98 6.30 16.80
CA SER A 98 13.22 7.47 17.64
C SER A 98 12.42 7.45 18.95
N ASN A 99 11.70 6.39 19.23
CA ASN A 99 10.83 6.30 20.40
C ASN A 99 11.44 5.39 21.46
N PRO A 100 12.14 5.95 22.47
CA PRO A 100 12.79 5.18 23.52
C PRO A 100 11.75 4.31 24.25
N GLY A 101 12.00 3.01 24.33
CA GLY A 101 11.18 2.08 25.09
C GLY A 101 10.15 1.30 24.27
N VAL A 102 9.93 1.60 23.01
CA VAL A 102 8.95 0.89 22.17
C VAL A 102 9.60 0.10 21.04
N GLY A 103 10.80 0.48 20.60
CA GLY A 103 11.52 -0.23 19.54
C GLY A 103 10.77 -0.24 18.20
N MET A 104 9.95 0.76 17.93
CA MET A 104 9.11 0.83 16.75
C MET A 104 9.17 2.18 16.07
N LYS A 105 8.96 2.15 14.76
CA LYS A 105 8.67 3.32 13.96
C LYS A 105 7.43 4.04 14.50
N ARG A 106 7.48 5.34 14.66
CA ARG A 106 6.28 6.12 14.95
C ARG A 106 5.35 6.04 13.75
N LEU A 107 4.10 5.72 14.02
CA LEU A 107 3.08 5.60 12.98
C LEU A 107 2.44 6.96 12.69
N PRO A 108 1.99 7.21 11.45
CA PRO A 108 1.27 8.42 11.10
C PRO A 108 0.06 8.65 12.00
N GLY A 109 -0.23 9.90 12.33
CA GLY A 109 -1.45 10.28 13.08
C GLY A 109 -1.42 10.11 14.58
N GLN A 110 -0.33 9.64 15.14
CA GLN A 110 -0.23 9.34 16.58
C GLN A 110 0.20 10.52 17.46
N ASN A 111 0.40 11.69 16.89
CA ASN A 111 1.06 12.77 17.60
C ASN A 111 0.18 13.76 18.33
N TRP A 112 -1.03 13.92 17.86
CA TRP A 112 -1.91 14.95 18.36
C TRP A 112 -2.46 14.68 19.75
N SER A 113 -2.53 13.42 20.14
CA SER A 113 -3.22 13.03 21.36
C SER A 113 -2.34 12.35 22.39
N ALA A 114 -1.02 12.28 22.18
CA ALA A 114 -0.12 11.41 22.96
C ALA A 114 -0.58 9.93 22.99
N SER A 115 -1.62 9.60 22.27
CA SER A 115 -2.21 8.28 22.18
C SER A 115 -1.58 7.54 21.01
N LEU A 116 -0.78 6.54 21.31
CA LEU A 116 -0.10 5.69 20.33
C LEU A 116 -0.84 4.39 20.06
N VAL A 117 -2.11 4.37 20.29
CA VAL A 117 -2.92 3.22 19.93
C VAL A 117 -2.97 3.18 18.42
N PRO A 118 -2.49 2.10 17.79
CA PRO A 118 -2.71 1.90 16.37
C PRO A 118 -4.21 1.88 16.15
N GLU A 119 -4.70 2.94 15.58
CA GLU A 119 -6.11 3.03 15.30
C GLU A 119 -6.39 2.19 14.07
N ILE A 120 -7.20 1.17 14.25
CA ILE A 120 -8.02 0.64 13.18
C ILE A 120 -8.72 1.86 12.56
N PRO A 121 -8.80 1.94 11.23
CA PRO A 121 -9.37 3.09 10.56
C PRO A 121 -10.66 3.53 11.22
N ARG A 122 -10.70 4.70 11.77
CA ARG A 122 -11.94 5.26 12.32
C ARG A 122 -12.84 5.62 11.15
N LEU A 123 -13.86 4.82 10.95
CA LEU A 123 -14.92 5.13 10.02
C LEU A 123 -15.88 6.15 10.68
N GLY A 124 -16.10 7.26 10.00
CA GLY A 124 -17.32 8.03 10.22
C GLY A 124 -17.29 9.18 11.22
N THR A 125 -16.22 9.53 11.83
CA THR A 125 -16.15 10.80 12.56
C THR A 125 -15.55 11.87 11.68
N GLY A 126 -16.16 13.04 11.55
CA GLY A 126 -15.68 14.15 10.73
C GLY A 126 -14.34 14.76 11.20
N ALA A 127 -13.49 14.00 11.84
CA ALA A 127 -12.16 14.39 12.24
C ALA A 127 -11.23 14.37 11.03
N PHE A 128 -10.35 15.33 10.93
CA PHE A 128 -9.35 15.49 9.86
C PHE A 128 -8.36 14.32 9.74
N VAL A 129 -8.42 13.37 10.64
CA VAL A 129 -7.44 12.30 10.86
C VAL A 129 -8.03 10.90 10.66
N THR A 130 -9.00 10.74 9.79
CA THR A 130 -9.58 9.41 9.51
C THR A 130 -9.14 8.87 8.18
N CYS A 131 -8.63 7.64 8.19
CA CYS A 131 -8.45 6.85 6.98
C CYS A 131 -9.77 6.19 6.61
N ARG A 132 -10.40 6.63 5.55
CA ARG A 132 -11.71 6.11 5.12
C ARG A 132 -11.62 4.76 4.44
N SER A 133 -10.50 4.52 3.76
CA SER A 133 -10.25 3.26 3.05
C SER A 133 -9.71 2.15 3.96
N GLY A 134 -9.15 2.49 5.09
CA GLY A 134 -8.43 1.55 5.93
C GLY A 134 -6.97 1.30 5.55
N TYR A 135 -6.52 1.85 4.44
CA TYR A 135 -5.18 1.66 3.92
C TYR A 135 -4.39 2.95 3.96
N TYR A 136 -3.72 3.21 5.08
CA TYR A 136 -2.83 4.35 5.23
C TYR A 136 -1.55 4.16 4.44
N VAL A 137 -1.23 5.11 3.57
CA VAL A 137 0.06 5.14 2.88
C VAL A 137 1.10 5.81 3.75
N TRP A 138 2.20 5.12 4.00
CA TRP A 138 3.31 5.61 4.82
C TRP A 138 4.69 5.44 4.17
N LYS A 139 4.77 5.06 2.91
CA LYS A 139 6.00 4.76 2.18
C LYS A 139 7.10 5.81 2.37
N ASN A 140 6.73 7.07 2.40
CA ASN A 140 7.68 8.18 2.53
C ASN A 140 7.63 8.81 3.93
N TRP A 141 7.14 8.06 4.92
CA TRP A 141 7.09 8.54 6.29
C TRP A 141 8.49 8.71 6.85
N ASP A 142 8.78 9.93 7.30
CA ASP A 142 10.02 10.27 7.99
C ASP A 142 9.77 10.28 9.50
N ASN A 143 10.48 9.42 10.22
CA ASN A 143 10.38 9.29 11.67
C ASN A 143 11.54 9.93 12.42
N TRP A 144 12.34 10.73 11.75
CA TRP A 144 13.44 11.45 12.41
C TRP A 144 12.88 12.44 13.41
N GLU A 145 13.48 12.49 14.59
CA GLU A 145 12.99 13.30 15.71
C GLU A 145 12.83 14.78 15.33
N THR A 146 13.74 15.32 14.56
CA THR A 146 13.71 16.71 14.10
C THR A 146 12.55 16.99 13.15
N SER A 147 12.34 16.12 12.17
CA SER A 147 11.23 16.25 11.22
C SER A 147 9.89 15.97 11.87
N PHE A 148 9.90 15.11 12.87
CA PHE A 148 8.72 14.72 13.59
C PHE A 148 8.18 15.79 14.54
N ASN A 149 9.07 16.45 15.28
CA ASN A 149 8.68 17.46 16.25
C ASN A 149 8.50 18.86 15.63
N ASN A 150 9.02 19.08 14.45
CA ASN A 150 8.90 20.37 13.75
C ASN A 150 8.96 20.16 12.24
N GLY A 151 7.80 20.21 11.60
CA GLY A 151 7.67 20.01 10.16
C GLY A 151 8.47 20.98 9.27
N ASN A 152 8.97 22.08 9.84
CA ASN A 152 9.83 23.01 9.13
C ASN A 152 11.29 22.57 9.10
N LEU A 153 11.65 21.54 9.85
CA LEU A 153 13.01 21.01 9.94
C LEU A 153 13.16 19.67 9.22
N ASN A 154 12.37 19.42 8.19
CA ASN A 154 12.47 18.21 7.41
C ASN A 154 13.80 18.17 6.66
N THR A 155 14.70 17.30 7.10
CA THR A 155 16.04 17.08 6.54
C THR A 155 16.12 15.79 5.72
N ALA A 156 14.98 15.15 5.44
CA ALA A 156 14.95 13.93 4.66
C ALA A 156 15.42 14.18 3.23
N ASP A 157 16.36 13.36 2.79
CA ASP A 157 16.88 13.41 1.42
C ASP A 157 15.77 13.08 0.41
N LYS A 158 15.69 13.90 -0.63
CA LYS A 158 14.77 13.68 -1.73
C LYS A 158 15.54 13.13 -2.93
N PRO A 159 15.36 11.86 -3.31
CA PRO A 159 15.98 11.32 -4.51
C PRO A 159 15.41 12.05 -5.73
N ILE A 160 16.30 12.52 -6.61
CA ILE A 160 15.94 13.14 -7.89
C ILE A 160 15.71 12.07 -8.95
N PHE A 161 16.57 11.06 -8.97
CA PHE A 161 16.49 9.88 -9.83
C PHE A 161 16.67 8.62 -9.01
N LYS A 162 15.97 7.57 -9.41
CA LYS A 162 16.08 6.25 -8.81
C LYS A 162 16.41 5.22 -9.86
N ILE A 163 17.26 4.28 -9.52
CA ILE A 163 17.64 3.18 -10.41
C ILE A 163 16.40 2.33 -10.76
N GLU A 164 15.45 2.22 -9.87
CA GLU A 164 14.20 1.49 -10.08
C GLU A 164 13.42 2.03 -11.29
N GLU A 165 13.36 3.35 -11.44
CA GLU A 165 12.71 3.97 -12.59
C GLU A 165 13.45 3.63 -13.90
N VAL A 166 14.77 3.65 -13.89
CA VAL A 166 15.60 3.31 -15.07
C VAL A 166 15.39 1.87 -15.48
N LEU A 167 15.41 0.93 -14.52
CA LEU A 167 15.19 -0.49 -14.79
C LEU A 167 13.78 -0.75 -15.37
N LEU A 168 12.78 -0.08 -14.84
CA LEU A 168 11.38 -0.22 -15.31
C LEU A 168 11.19 0.43 -16.69
N ASN A 169 11.86 1.55 -16.96
CA ASN A 169 11.86 2.17 -18.29
C ASN A 169 12.54 1.25 -19.31
N GLU A 170 13.67 0.61 -18.96
CA GLU A 170 14.35 -0.36 -19.82
C GLU A 170 13.44 -1.57 -20.10
N ALA A 171 12.80 -2.14 -19.09
CA ALA A 171 11.91 -3.28 -19.25
C ALA A 171 10.77 -2.98 -20.25
N GLU A 172 10.08 -1.87 -20.08
CA GLU A 172 8.98 -1.48 -20.97
C GLU A 172 9.50 -1.16 -22.38
N ALA A 173 10.61 -0.44 -22.52
CA ALA A 173 11.21 -0.14 -23.82
C ALA A 173 11.65 -1.41 -24.58
N LYS A 174 12.23 -2.39 -23.90
CA LYS A 174 12.59 -3.68 -24.50
C LYS A 174 11.36 -4.47 -24.95
N PHE A 175 10.27 -4.40 -24.19
CA PHE A 175 9.00 -4.99 -24.58
C PHE A 175 8.45 -4.34 -25.88
N GLU A 176 8.38 -3.02 -25.91
CA GLU A 176 7.90 -2.27 -27.08
C GLU A 176 8.74 -2.52 -28.35
N LEU A 177 10.03 -2.83 -28.18
CA LEU A 177 10.94 -3.22 -29.25
C LEU A 177 10.80 -4.70 -29.67
N GLY A 178 9.98 -5.49 -28.98
CA GLY A 178 9.81 -6.92 -29.24
C GLY A 178 11.01 -7.79 -28.83
N VAL A 179 11.87 -7.29 -27.92
CA VAL A 179 13.09 -7.97 -27.48
C VAL A 179 13.12 -8.21 -25.96
N PHE A 180 11.97 -8.20 -25.33
CA PHE A 180 11.86 -8.54 -23.90
C PHE A 180 11.88 -10.05 -23.72
N ASP A 181 12.91 -10.56 -23.09
CA ASP A 181 13.11 -11.97 -22.77
C ASP A 181 13.42 -12.16 -21.27
N GLN A 182 13.70 -13.40 -20.87
CA GLN A 182 14.06 -13.72 -19.49
C GLN A 182 15.35 -13.00 -19.08
N GLY A 183 16.31 -12.85 -19.97
CA GLY A 183 17.57 -12.16 -19.68
C GLY A 183 17.37 -10.67 -19.39
N VAL A 184 16.41 -10.03 -20.08
CA VAL A 184 16.00 -8.64 -19.77
C VAL A 184 15.23 -8.60 -18.45
N ALA A 185 14.29 -9.50 -18.22
CA ALA A 185 13.56 -9.59 -16.97
C ALA A 185 14.51 -9.74 -15.76
N ASP A 186 15.55 -10.56 -15.88
CA ASP A 186 16.51 -10.80 -14.80
C ASP A 186 17.40 -9.59 -14.50
N LYS A 187 17.67 -8.75 -15.50
CA LYS A 187 18.45 -7.51 -15.35
C LYS A 187 17.63 -6.33 -14.86
N THR A 188 16.32 -6.39 -14.96
CA THR A 188 15.40 -5.30 -14.67
C THR A 188 14.43 -5.69 -13.54
N ILE A 189 13.28 -6.25 -13.86
CA ILE A 189 12.19 -6.57 -12.91
C ILE A 189 12.66 -7.50 -11.79
N ASN A 190 13.43 -8.54 -12.13
CA ASN A 190 13.87 -9.50 -11.14
C ASN A 190 14.90 -8.94 -10.15
N LYS A 191 15.59 -7.86 -10.48
CA LYS A 191 16.41 -7.11 -9.51
C LYS A 191 15.54 -6.47 -8.42
N LEU A 192 14.39 -5.93 -8.81
CA LEU A 192 13.44 -5.30 -7.88
C LEU A 192 12.75 -6.36 -7.03
N ARG A 193 12.35 -7.47 -7.63
CA ARG A 193 11.73 -8.60 -6.91
C ARG A 193 12.71 -9.28 -5.93
N ASP A 194 13.96 -9.47 -6.32
CA ASP A 194 15.01 -10.01 -5.43
C ASP A 194 15.19 -9.12 -4.19
N ARG A 195 15.27 -7.80 -4.40
CA ARG A 195 15.36 -6.85 -3.29
C ARG A 195 14.12 -6.90 -2.38
N ALA A 196 12.93 -7.05 -2.97
CA ALA A 196 11.68 -7.09 -2.25
C ALA A 196 11.39 -8.44 -1.58
N GLY A 197 12.13 -9.50 -1.90
CA GLY A 197 11.86 -10.86 -1.41
C GLY A 197 10.64 -11.51 -2.06
N VAL A 198 10.32 -11.14 -3.30
CA VAL A 198 9.25 -11.73 -4.12
C VAL A 198 9.86 -12.71 -5.12
N VAL A 199 9.16 -13.81 -5.39
CA VAL A 199 9.60 -14.78 -6.39
C VAL A 199 9.75 -14.10 -7.75
N LYS A 200 10.83 -14.47 -8.45
CA LYS A 200 11.20 -13.93 -9.77
C LYS A 200 10.10 -14.11 -10.80
N MET A 201 9.98 -13.13 -11.68
CA MET A 201 9.19 -13.23 -12.91
C MET A 201 9.84 -14.26 -13.85
N VAL A 202 9.09 -15.27 -14.24
CA VAL A 202 9.43 -16.21 -15.28
C VAL A 202 8.58 -15.86 -16.49
N VAL A 203 9.21 -15.32 -17.54
CA VAL A 203 8.48 -14.78 -18.70
C VAL A 203 7.64 -15.85 -19.40
N ALA A 204 8.15 -17.08 -19.48
CA ALA A 204 7.46 -18.20 -20.11
C ALA A 204 6.15 -18.62 -19.38
N ASP A 205 6.01 -18.30 -18.10
CA ASP A 205 4.83 -18.64 -17.31
C ASP A 205 3.71 -17.59 -17.47
N ILE A 206 4.03 -16.43 -18.04
CA ILE A 206 3.08 -15.33 -18.15
C ILE A 206 2.31 -15.44 -19.47
N ASN A 207 1.07 -15.83 -19.33
CA ASN A 207 0.13 -16.04 -20.43
C ASN A 207 -1.21 -15.33 -20.14
N ASP A 208 -2.19 -15.51 -21.01
CA ASP A 208 -3.50 -14.87 -20.90
C ASP A 208 -4.27 -15.20 -19.61
N SER A 209 -4.00 -16.33 -18.99
CA SER A 209 -4.63 -16.78 -17.75
C SER A 209 -3.84 -16.38 -16.49
N PHE A 210 -2.64 -15.84 -16.63
CA PHE A 210 -1.77 -15.52 -15.49
C PHE A 210 -2.42 -14.52 -14.52
N ASP A 211 -3.07 -13.47 -15.05
CA ASP A 211 -3.85 -12.54 -14.25
C ASP A 211 -5.29 -12.42 -14.75
N PRO A 212 -6.24 -13.02 -14.04
CA PRO A 212 -7.66 -12.89 -14.39
C PRO A 212 -8.19 -11.44 -14.35
N ASN A 213 -7.51 -10.56 -13.62
CA ASN A 213 -7.87 -9.14 -13.51
C ASN A 213 -6.89 -8.23 -14.27
N ARG A 214 -6.36 -8.75 -15.38
CA ARG A 214 -5.42 -8.00 -16.23
C ARG A 214 -6.03 -6.67 -16.71
N GLY A 215 -5.20 -5.63 -16.73
CA GLY A 215 -5.60 -4.28 -17.10
C GLY A 215 -6.03 -4.14 -18.55
N LYS A 216 -6.84 -3.11 -18.81
CA LYS A 216 -7.28 -2.73 -20.16
C LYS A 216 -6.80 -1.33 -20.52
N TYR A 217 -6.43 -1.16 -21.77
CA TYR A 217 -6.23 0.17 -22.34
C TYR A 217 -7.38 0.53 -23.30
N TYR A 218 -7.55 1.83 -23.55
CA TYR A 218 -8.72 2.36 -24.27
C TYR A 218 -8.26 3.22 -25.45
N PRO A 219 -8.05 2.63 -26.64
CA PRO A 219 -7.76 3.42 -27.84
C PRO A 219 -8.98 4.24 -28.24
N LYS A 220 -8.75 5.33 -28.98
CA LYS A 220 -9.82 6.20 -29.45
C LYS A 220 -10.86 5.38 -30.25
N GLY A 221 -12.12 5.53 -29.88
CA GLY A 221 -13.24 4.82 -30.53
C GLY A 221 -13.48 3.39 -29.99
N ASN A 222 -12.76 2.95 -28.96
CA ASN A 222 -13.05 1.67 -28.31
C ASN A 222 -13.28 1.87 -26.81
N GLU A 223 -14.52 2.05 -26.41
CA GLU A 223 -14.93 2.28 -25.03
C GLU A 223 -14.95 0.98 -24.18
N SER A 224 -14.96 -0.18 -24.81
CA SER A 224 -14.92 -1.48 -24.13
C SER A 224 -13.52 -1.80 -23.61
N GLY A 225 -12.51 -1.15 -24.18
CA GLY A 225 -11.11 -1.37 -23.87
C GLY A 225 -10.57 -2.71 -24.41
N ILE A 226 -9.28 -2.78 -24.53
CA ILE A 226 -8.52 -3.95 -25.00
C ILE A 226 -7.63 -4.42 -23.85
N LEU A 227 -7.60 -5.73 -23.58
CA LEU A 227 -6.69 -6.28 -22.59
C LEU A 227 -5.23 -5.96 -22.98
N VAL A 228 -4.45 -5.53 -22.02
CA VAL A 228 -3.02 -5.34 -22.19
C VAL A 228 -2.37 -6.70 -22.41
N ASP A 229 -1.32 -6.79 -23.25
CA ASP A 229 -0.51 -8.01 -23.34
C ASP A 229 -0.11 -8.51 -21.93
N PRO A 230 -0.15 -9.83 -21.67
CA PRO A 230 0.11 -10.35 -20.31
C PRO A 230 1.47 -9.95 -19.75
N VAL A 231 2.52 -10.03 -20.56
CA VAL A 231 3.88 -9.68 -20.14
C VAL A 231 4.01 -8.17 -19.91
N LEU A 232 3.44 -7.37 -20.82
CA LEU A 232 3.41 -5.92 -20.65
C LEU A 232 2.62 -5.52 -19.41
N TRP A 233 1.54 -6.23 -19.10
CA TRP A 233 0.78 -5.97 -17.88
C TRP A 233 1.61 -6.20 -16.62
N GLU A 234 2.39 -7.28 -16.57
CA GLU A 234 3.26 -7.55 -15.44
C GLU A 234 4.40 -6.50 -15.31
N ILE A 235 4.95 -6.04 -16.43
CA ILE A 235 5.91 -4.92 -16.43
C ILE A 235 5.28 -3.64 -15.86
N ARG A 236 4.07 -3.32 -16.31
CA ARG A 236 3.33 -2.14 -15.82
C ARG A 236 2.91 -2.28 -14.36
N ARG A 237 2.50 -3.48 -13.93
CA ARG A 237 2.21 -3.78 -12.54
C ARG A 237 3.44 -3.55 -11.66
N GLU A 238 4.58 -4.08 -12.06
CA GLU A 238 5.83 -3.90 -11.32
C GLU A 238 6.17 -2.41 -11.16
N ARG A 239 5.97 -1.62 -12.23
CA ARG A 239 6.14 -0.18 -12.19
C ARG A 239 5.18 0.52 -11.23
N ILE A 240 3.91 0.14 -11.26
CA ILE A 240 2.90 0.70 -10.35
C ILE A 240 3.28 0.43 -8.90
N ILE A 241 3.63 -0.81 -8.58
CA ILE A 241 3.97 -1.24 -7.22
C ILE A 241 5.24 -0.53 -6.73
N GLU A 242 6.28 -0.54 -7.54
CA GLU A 242 7.58 0.00 -7.17
C GLU A 242 7.54 1.52 -6.96
N LEU A 243 6.91 2.24 -7.88
CA LEU A 243 6.84 3.70 -7.86
C LEU A 243 5.56 4.24 -7.21
N MET A 244 4.85 3.39 -6.45
CA MET A 244 3.64 3.80 -5.74
C MET A 244 3.92 4.99 -4.80
N GLY A 245 3.07 6.02 -4.89
CA GLY A 245 3.21 7.22 -4.05
C GLY A 245 4.31 8.20 -4.48
N GLU A 246 5.01 7.95 -5.59
CA GLU A 246 6.14 8.78 -6.06
C GLU A 246 5.78 9.79 -7.16
N GLY A 247 4.49 9.94 -7.47
CA GLY A 247 4.00 10.95 -8.41
C GLY A 247 3.92 10.50 -9.87
N PHE A 248 4.35 9.28 -10.21
CA PHE A 248 4.35 8.78 -11.59
C PHE A 248 2.97 8.33 -12.10
N GLY A 249 2.07 7.95 -11.20
CA GLY A 249 0.82 7.25 -11.53
C GLY A 249 -0.04 7.96 -12.58
N ILE A 250 -0.24 9.28 -12.46
CA ILE A 250 -1.09 10.02 -13.41
C ILE A 250 -0.48 10.05 -14.82
N TYR A 251 0.85 10.17 -14.92
CA TYR A 251 1.54 10.16 -16.20
C TYR A 251 1.48 8.78 -16.85
N ASP A 252 1.70 7.72 -16.08
CA ASP A 252 1.65 6.34 -16.55
C ASP A 252 0.24 5.95 -17.02
N ILE A 253 -0.78 6.23 -16.23
CA ILE A 253 -2.18 5.96 -16.59
C ILE A 253 -2.57 6.67 -17.91
N ARG A 254 -2.10 7.90 -18.11
CA ARG A 254 -2.38 8.67 -19.34
C ARG A 254 -1.63 8.10 -20.54
N ARG A 255 -0.33 7.87 -20.46
CA ARG A 255 0.47 7.34 -21.57
C ARG A 255 0.03 5.93 -21.98
N TRP A 256 -0.38 5.11 -21.02
CA TRP A 256 -0.92 3.77 -21.27
C TRP A 256 -2.38 3.76 -21.75
N ARG A 257 -3.05 4.90 -21.75
CA ARG A 257 -4.49 5.02 -22.05
C ARG A 257 -5.36 4.11 -21.17
N MET A 258 -5.03 4.01 -19.89
CA MET A 258 -5.69 3.12 -18.95
C MET A 258 -6.56 3.87 -17.93
N ALA A 259 -6.78 5.16 -18.09
CA ALA A 259 -7.55 5.96 -17.14
C ALA A 259 -8.94 5.36 -16.83
N PRO A 260 -9.76 4.91 -17.80
CA PRO A 260 -11.05 4.33 -17.48
C PRO A 260 -10.93 3.04 -16.65
N TRP A 261 -9.91 2.22 -16.87
CA TRP A 261 -9.72 0.98 -16.11
C TRP A 261 -9.42 1.25 -14.64
N PHE A 262 -8.67 2.30 -14.33
CA PHE A 262 -8.33 2.66 -12.97
C PHE A 262 -9.43 3.48 -12.27
N LEU A 263 -10.07 4.41 -13.00
CA LEU A 263 -10.94 5.43 -12.40
C LEU A 263 -12.41 5.02 -12.35
N ASN A 264 -12.88 4.13 -13.24
CA ASN A 264 -14.27 3.69 -13.27
C ASN A 264 -14.59 2.54 -12.29
N LYS A 265 -13.62 2.10 -11.51
CA LYS A 265 -13.82 1.09 -10.47
C LYS A 265 -14.41 1.75 -9.22
N PRO A 266 -15.35 1.11 -8.53
CA PRO A 266 -15.79 1.59 -7.22
C PRO A 266 -14.60 1.71 -6.26
N ALA A 267 -14.49 2.82 -5.57
CA ALA A 267 -13.52 2.97 -4.51
C ALA A 267 -14.00 2.18 -3.30
N THR A 268 -13.35 1.06 -3.03
CA THR A 268 -13.61 0.22 -1.85
C THR A 268 -12.41 0.26 -0.93
N GLY A 269 -12.63 -0.03 0.34
CA GLY A 269 -11.60 -0.07 1.37
C GLY A 269 -11.45 -1.44 2.01
N LEU A 270 -10.68 -1.45 3.08
CA LEU A 270 -10.48 -2.61 3.94
C LEU A 270 -11.83 -3.10 4.47
N TRP A 271 -12.07 -4.40 4.36
CA TRP A 271 -13.29 -4.99 4.92
C TRP A 271 -13.24 -4.96 6.46
N MET A 272 -14.35 -4.58 7.05
CA MET A 272 -14.51 -4.59 8.50
C MET A 272 -15.79 -5.33 8.89
N SER A 273 -15.72 -6.17 9.91
CA SER A 273 -16.91 -6.80 10.44
C SER A 273 -17.82 -5.75 11.11
N LYS A 274 -19.11 -6.02 11.12
CA LYS A 274 -20.10 -5.14 11.77
C LYS A 274 -19.80 -4.95 13.25
N GLU A 275 -19.27 -5.97 13.90
CA GLU A 275 -18.89 -5.93 15.33
C GLU A 275 -17.70 -4.98 15.57
N LEU A 276 -16.68 -5.02 14.72
CA LEU A 276 -15.55 -4.08 14.77
C LEU A 276 -16.00 -2.65 14.48
N SER A 277 -16.96 -2.47 13.58
CA SER A 277 -17.55 -1.17 13.28
C SER A 277 -18.30 -0.60 14.48
N LEU A 278 -18.99 -1.42 15.27
CA LEU A 278 -19.76 -0.99 16.46
C LEU A 278 -18.86 -0.57 17.63
N ILE A 279 -17.65 -1.08 17.73
CA ILE A 279 -16.70 -0.70 18.80
C ILE A 279 -16.16 0.72 18.58
N HIS A 280 -16.18 1.20 17.33
CA HIS A 280 -15.62 2.49 16.92
C HIS A 280 -16.65 3.55 16.49
N ILE A 281 -17.91 3.18 16.37
CA ILE A 281 -19.01 4.11 16.13
C ILE A 281 -19.70 4.32 17.48
N SER A 282 -19.40 5.41 18.17
CA SER A 282 -20.39 6.00 19.06
C SER A 282 -21.64 6.20 18.22
N GLU A 283 -22.76 5.59 18.62
CA GLU A 283 -24.02 5.57 17.87
C GLU A 283 -24.29 6.92 17.21
N PRO A 284 -24.60 6.95 15.91
CA PRO A 284 -25.22 8.13 15.36
C PRO A 284 -26.54 8.29 16.12
N THR A 285 -26.66 9.35 16.87
CA THR A 285 -27.95 9.80 17.40
C THR A 285 -28.95 9.71 16.26
N ARG A 286 -29.85 8.73 16.29
CA ARG A 286 -31.00 8.68 15.41
C ARG A 286 -31.66 10.05 15.49
N PRO A 287 -31.91 10.74 14.37
CA PRO A 287 -32.82 11.86 14.42
C PRO A 287 -34.16 11.31 14.93
N GLU A 288 -34.62 11.83 16.02
CA GLU A 288 -35.99 11.59 16.50
C GLU A 288 -36.92 11.92 15.32
N PRO A 289 -37.93 11.07 15.02
CA PRO A 289 -38.90 11.41 14.02
C PRO A 289 -39.61 12.68 14.44
N ILE A 290 -39.57 13.69 13.63
CA ILE A 290 -40.33 14.93 13.82
C ILE A 290 -41.81 14.51 13.75
N SER A 291 -42.46 14.58 14.89
CA SER A 291 -43.92 14.40 15.05
C SER A 291 -44.69 15.55 14.41
#